data_3c2c84784a7d6641db81823c049bcb13
#
_entry.id   3c2c84784a7d6641db81823c049bcb13
#
_cell.length_a   1.000
_cell.length_b   1.000
_cell.length_c   1.000
_cell.angle_alpha   90.00
_cell.angle_beta   90.00
_cell.angle_gamma   90.00
#
_symmetry.space_group_name_H-M   'P 1'
#
loop_
_entity.id
_entity.type
_entity.pdbx_description
1 polymer ?
#
loop_
_entity_poly.entity_id
_entity_poly.type
_entity_poly.pdbx_seq_one_letter_code
_entity_poly.pdbx_strand_id
1 'polypeptide(L)'
;MRIVDVCGFYAPQGGGVKTYVERKLKAARPGHEEVIILAPGARDGTVREEAGGAIVTLATPRFPLDRRYRYFDNEAALHGLLDRLAPDVVEVSSPWASPAMVARWPGAAFRSLVMHADPLSAYAYRWFGGVASREVIDRGFDWFWRHLRRLDRQFDMVVSASESLSARLRAGGLGKVATIPMGVEPGIFSPERRDPALRARLLARCGLAPSATLLIGIGRLASEKRWPMVIEAVTAAGYSQPVGLVLFGNGRDRARVVRAADNNPHVHLGAPILDRAELATVLASADALVHGCEAETFCMVAAEAKASGLPLIVPDDGGAGDQFAAGQGCRYEARNPAALAAAIVAFVAGSPAAHRARAVTAAAGVPDMDAHFARLFATYAALGGRWSDAA
;
A
#
# COMPACT_ATOMS: atom_id res chain seq x y z
N MET A 1 -18.67 -16.94 11.07
CA MET A 1 -18.19 -17.01 9.66
C MET A 1 -16.69 -17.31 9.68
N ARG A 2 -16.29 -18.40 8.99
CA ARG A 2 -14.87 -18.79 8.90
C ARG A 2 -14.29 -18.28 7.58
N ILE A 3 -13.26 -17.43 7.69
CA ILE A 3 -12.56 -16.82 6.55
C ILE A 3 -11.18 -17.47 6.45
N VAL A 4 -10.88 -18.12 5.33
CA VAL A 4 -9.54 -18.65 5.05
C VAL A 4 -8.89 -17.76 3.98
N ASP A 5 -7.82 -17.07 4.36
CA ASP A 5 -7.02 -16.22 3.46
C ASP A 5 -5.80 -16.99 2.94
N VAL A 6 -5.84 -17.39 1.68
CA VAL A 6 -4.71 -18.02 0.98
C VAL A 6 -3.70 -16.94 0.59
N CYS A 7 -2.80 -16.62 1.53
CA CYS A 7 -1.87 -15.52 1.42
C CYS A 7 -0.50 -15.95 0.90
N GLY A 8 -0.32 -15.98 -0.42
CA GLY A 8 0.92 -16.43 -1.08
C GLY A 8 2.15 -15.55 -0.79
N PHE A 9 1.98 -14.31 -0.32
CA PHE A 9 3.07 -13.38 -0.03
C PHE A 9 3.32 -13.17 1.47
N TYR A 10 2.66 -13.91 2.34
CA TYR A 10 2.98 -13.86 3.75
C TYR A 10 4.38 -14.42 4.01
N ALA A 11 5.22 -13.63 4.69
CA ALA A 11 6.51 -14.07 5.20
C ALA A 11 6.73 -13.46 6.59
N PRO A 12 7.27 -14.20 7.56
CA PRO A 12 7.50 -13.69 8.93
C PRO A 12 8.37 -12.44 8.99
N GLN A 13 9.22 -12.22 7.99
CA GLN A 13 10.09 -11.05 7.83
C GLN A 13 9.55 -10.05 6.80
N GLY A 14 8.29 -10.20 6.37
CA GLY A 14 7.65 -9.40 5.33
C GLY A 14 7.25 -8.00 5.81
N GLY A 15 7.06 -7.07 4.85
CA GLY A 15 6.63 -5.70 5.10
C GLY A 15 5.11 -5.54 5.22
N GLY A 16 4.50 -4.69 4.38
CA GLY A 16 3.07 -4.33 4.47
C GLY A 16 2.08 -5.50 4.47
N VAL A 17 2.37 -6.59 3.75
CA VAL A 17 1.50 -7.79 3.76
C VAL A 17 1.47 -8.44 5.14
N LYS A 18 2.62 -8.54 5.84
CA LYS A 18 2.68 -9.05 7.21
C LYS A 18 1.83 -8.19 8.16
N THR A 19 2.03 -6.88 8.11
CA THR A 19 1.25 -5.94 8.94
C THR A 19 -0.25 -6.06 8.66
N TYR A 20 -0.66 -6.16 7.39
CA TYR A 20 -2.05 -6.37 7.01
C TYR A 20 -2.63 -7.65 7.59
N VAL A 21 -1.92 -8.77 7.45
CA VAL A 21 -2.34 -10.09 7.97
C VAL A 21 -2.46 -10.09 9.49
N GLU A 22 -1.47 -9.56 10.21
CA GLU A 22 -1.50 -9.47 11.67
C GLU A 22 -2.64 -8.60 12.19
N ARG A 23 -2.95 -7.51 11.50
CA ARG A 23 -4.10 -6.66 11.83
C ARG A 23 -5.42 -7.36 11.52
N LYS A 24 -5.52 -8.10 10.41
CA LYS A 24 -6.70 -8.87 10.03
C LYS A 24 -7.04 -9.93 11.09
N LEU A 25 -6.03 -10.64 11.60
CA LEU A 25 -6.20 -11.61 12.69
C LEU A 25 -6.74 -10.95 13.96
N LYS A 26 -6.23 -9.76 14.30
CA LYS A 26 -6.67 -9.00 15.49
C LYS A 26 -8.06 -8.37 15.35
N ALA A 27 -8.47 -8.05 14.12
CA ALA A 27 -9.77 -7.45 13.85
C ALA A 27 -10.94 -8.45 13.86
N ALA A 28 -10.65 -9.75 13.80
CA ALA A 28 -11.65 -10.78 13.92
C ALA A 28 -12.31 -10.76 15.31
N ARG A 29 -13.64 -10.77 15.36
CA ARG A 29 -14.40 -10.74 16.61
C ARG A 29 -14.70 -12.17 17.06
N PRO A 30 -14.26 -12.59 18.25
CA PRO A 30 -14.56 -13.92 18.76
C PRO A 30 -16.07 -14.23 18.74
N GLY A 31 -16.42 -15.42 18.26
CA GLY A 31 -17.81 -15.84 18.11
C GLY A 31 -18.55 -15.32 16.84
N HIS A 32 -17.97 -14.38 16.12
CA HIS A 32 -18.53 -13.85 14.85
C HIS A 32 -17.67 -14.25 13.65
N GLU A 33 -16.37 -13.88 13.67
CA GLU A 33 -15.43 -14.22 12.62
C GLU A 33 -14.29 -15.10 13.18
N GLU A 34 -13.95 -16.15 12.45
CA GLU A 34 -12.72 -16.94 12.63
C GLU A 34 -11.85 -16.73 11.41
N VAL A 35 -10.70 -16.07 11.57
CA VAL A 35 -9.77 -15.78 10.46
C VAL A 35 -8.60 -16.76 10.50
N ILE A 36 -8.39 -17.48 9.40
CA ILE A 36 -7.28 -18.42 9.24
C ILE A 36 -6.44 -17.94 8.05
N ILE A 37 -5.18 -17.65 8.30
CA ILE A 37 -4.22 -17.32 7.23
C ILE A 37 -3.54 -18.61 6.79
N LEU A 38 -3.74 -18.98 5.54
CA LEU A 38 -3.04 -20.10 4.93
C LEU A 38 -1.83 -19.58 4.14
N ALA A 39 -0.64 -19.86 4.65
CA ALA A 39 0.60 -19.33 4.12
C ALA A 39 1.56 -20.45 3.63
N PRO A 40 2.41 -20.17 2.62
CA PRO A 40 3.46 -21.08 2.24
C PRO A 40 4.57 -21.12 3.29
N GLY A 41 4.95 -22.30 3.76
CA GLY A 41 5.92 -22.51 4.84
C GLY A 41 7.07 -23.44 4.48
N ALA A 42 8.06 -23.55 5.38
CA ALA A 42 9.14 -24.52 5.26
C ALA A 42 8.68 -25.93 5.61
N ARG A 43 7.64 -26.04 6.44
CA ARG A 43 7.01 -27.26 6.92
C ARG A 43 5.54 -26.97 7.20
N ASP A 44 4.73 -28.01 7.27
CA ASP A 44 3.37 -27.91 7.74
C ASP A 44 3.36 -27.50 9.21
N GLY A 45 2.38 -26.68 9.59
CA GLY A 45 2.26 -26.23 10.96
C GLY A 45 1.03 -25.35 11.17
N THR A 46 0.69 -25.14 12.44
CA THR A 46 -0.38 -24.22 12.84
C THR A 46 0.10 -23.43 14.05
N VAL A 47 0.02 -22.10 13.93
CA VAL A 47 0.21 -21.17 15.05
C VAL A 47 -1.13 -20.51 15.32
N ARG A 48 -1.65 -20.65 16.54
CA ARG A 48 -2.87 -19.99 16.98
C ARG A 48 -2.52 -18.65 17.61
N GLU A 49 -3.29 -17.63 17.26
CA GLU A 49 -3.17 -16.28 17.82
C GLU A 49 -4.13 -16.12 19.00
N GLU A 50 -3.76 -15.29 19.97
CA GLU A 50 -4.57 -15.03 21.20
C GLU A 50 -5.98 -14.48 20.86
N ALA A 51 -6.13 -13.76 19.76
CA ALA A 51 -7.40 -13.21 19.31
C ALA A 51 -8.35 -14.24 18.66
N GLY A 52 -8.00 -15.55 18.66
CA GLY A 52 -8.85 -16.61 18.12
C GLY A 52 -8.63 -16.92 16.63
N GLY A 53 -7.74 -16.20 15.94
CA GLY A 53 -7.29 -16.53 14.58
C GLY A 53 -6.15 -17.56 14.57
N ALA A 54 -5.77 -18.01 13.38
CA ALA A 54 -4.65 -18.92 13.20
C ALA A 54 -3.85 -18.63 11.92
N ILE A 55 -2.55 -18.93 11.97
CA ILE A 55 -1.71 -19.03 10.77
C ILE A 55 -1.42 -20.51 10.55
N VAL A 56 -1.88 -21.03 9.42
CA VAL A 56 -1.64 -22.40 9.00
C VAL A 56 -0.63 -22.37 7.87
N THR A 57 0.47 -23.12 8.00
CA THR A 57 1.49 -23.19 6.96
C THR A 57 1.42 -24.53 6.23
N LEU A 58 1.54 -24.48 4.92
CA LEU A 58 1.72 -25.64 4.04
C LEU A 58 3.16 -25.69 3.56
N ALA A 59 3.81 -26.87 3.67
CA ALA A 59 5.17 -27.07 3.18
C ALA A 59 5.25 -26.82 1.66
N THR A 60 6.10 -25.91 1.24
CA THR A 60 6.20 -25.45 -0.15
C THR A 60 7.63 -25.12 -0.53
N PRO A 61 7.99 -25.16 -1.82
CA PRO A 61 9.31 -24.76 -2.30
C PRO A 61 9.54 -23.25 -2.16
N ARG A 62 10.82 -22.86 -2.20
CA ARG A 62 11.23 -21.46 -2.28
C ARG A 62 10.96 -20.92 -3.68
N PHE A 63 10.55 -19.65 -3.74
CA PHE A 63 10.34 -18.97 -5.02
C PHE A 63 11.70 -18.76 -5.74
N PRO A 64 11.84 -19.20 -7.00
CA PRO A 64 13.14 -19.19 -7.67
C PRO A 64 13.76 -17.80 -7.85
N LEU A 65 12.93 -16.78 -8.11
CA LEU A 65 13.38 -15.41 -8.39
C LEU A 65 13.63 -14.59 -7.11
N ASP A 66 13.05 -15.00 -5.97
CA ASP A 66 13.31 -14.37 -4.66
C ASP A 66 13.18 -15.41 -3.54
N ARG A 67 14.31 -15.97 -3.11
CA ARG A 67 14.39 -17.06 -2.13
C ARG A 67 13.91 -16.69 -0.73
N ARG A 68 13.57 -15.43 -0.48
CA ARG A 68 12.92 -14.99 0.78
C ARG A 68 11.47 -15.44 0.84
N TYR A 69 10.83 -15.66 -0.32
CA TYR A 69 9.45 -16.10 -0.42
C TYR A 69 9.36 -17.58 -0.78
N ARG A 70 8.18 -18.15 -0.52
CA ARG A 70 7.74 -19.48 -0.95
C ARG A 70 6.46 -19.33 -1.74
N TYR A 71 6.03 -20.37 -2.46
CA TYR A 71 4.80 -20.32 -3.27
C TYR A 71 4.09 -21.66 -3.23
N PHE A 72 2.78 -21.65 -3.33
CA PHE A 72 1.98 -22.86 -3.45
C PHE A 72 2.23 -23.52 -4.81
N ASP A 73 2.64 -24.78 -4.81
CA ASP A 73 2.95 -25.59 -5.99
C ASP A 73 2.13 -26.89 -6.04
N ASN A 74 1.50 -27.27 -4.92
CA ASN A 74 0.70 -28.48 -4.81
C ASN A 74 -0.78 -28.15 -4.59
N GLU A 75 -1.56 -28.21 -5.67
CA GLU A 75 -2.99 -27.88 -5.67
C GLU A 75 -3.80 -28.89 -4.85
N ALA A 76 -3.49 -30.20 -4.93
CA ALA A 76 -4.22 -31.23 -4.18
C ALA A 76 -4.03 -31.05 -2.66
N ALA A 77 -2.82 -30.70 -2.22
CA ALA A 77 -2.55 -30.40 -0.81
C ALA A 77 -3.30 -29.15 -0.34
N LEU A 78 -3.35 -28.09 -1.18
CA LEU A 78 -4.11 -26.88 -0.91
C LEU A 78 -5.61 -27.19 -0.78
N HIS A 79 -6.19 -27.93 -1.73
CA HIS A 79 -7.60 -28.34 -1.71
C HIS A 79 -7.94 -29.18 -0.49
N GLY A 80 -7.15 -30.22 -0.18
CA GLY A 80 -7.37 -31.05 1.02
C GLY A 80 -7.26 -30.27 2.33
N LEU A 81 -6.50 -29.15 2.35
CA LEU A 81 -6.45 -28.28 3.51
C LEU A 81 -7.71 -27.38 3.58
N LEU A 82 -8.17 -26.84 2.46
CA LEU A 82 -9.42 -26.08 2.39
C LEU A 82 -10.63 -26.97 2.79
N ASP A 83 -10.68 -28.23 2.34
CA ASP A 83 -11.72 -29.18 2.76
C ASP A 83 -11.73 -29.40 4.28
N ARG A 84 -10.55 -29.58 4.90
CA ARG A 84 -10.44 -29.72 6.35
C ARG A 84 -10.81 -28.47 7.14
N LEU A 85 -10.48 -27.31 6.58
CA LEU A 85 -10.80 -26.02 7.22
C LEU A 85 -12.26 -25.62 7.04
N ALA A 86 -12.95 -26.17 6.03
CA ALA A 86 -14.36 -25.93 5.73
C ALA A 86 -14.73 -24.42 5.81
N PRO A 87 -14.14 -23.55 4.98
CA PRO A 87 -14.39 -22.12 5.03
C PRO A 87 -15.77 -21.71 4.53
N ASP A 88 -16.36 -20.68 5.12
CA ASP A 88 -17.49 -19.95 4.56
C ASP A 88 -17.01 -19.00 3.44
N VAL A 89 -15.81 -18.43 3.62
CA VAL A 89 -15.17 -17.52 2.69
C VAL A 89 -13.74 -17.95 2.43
N VAL A 90 -13.36 -18.06 1.16
CA VAL A 90 -11.95 -18.18 0.75
C VAL A 90 -11.50 -16.88 0.12
N GLU A 91 -10.59 -16.20 0.79
CA GLU A 91 -9.90 -15.03 0.26
C GLU A 91 -8.56 -15.44 -0.35
N VAL A 92 -8.17 -14.80 -1.45
CA VAL A 92 -6.84 -15.01 -2.06
C VAL A 92 -6.18 -13.67 -2.30
N SER A 93 -5.00 -13.50 -1.73
CA SER A 93 -4.28 -12.21 -1.68
C SER A 93 -3.22 -12.08 -2.77
N SER A 94 -3.47 -12.50 -4.01
CA SER A 94 -2.51 -12.37 -5.11
C SER A 94 -3.15 -12.71 -6.46
N PRO A 95 -2.82 -12.04 -7.56
CA PRO A 95 -3.35 -12.37 -8.87
C PRO A 95 -2.58 -13.50 -9.61
N TRP A 96 -1.63 -14.17 -8.95
CA TRP A 96 -0.74 -15.14 -9.63
C TRP A 96 -1.27 -16.58 -9.60
N ALA A 97 -0.52 -17.53 -9.10
CA ALA A 97 -0.86 -18.97 -9.18
C ALA A 97 -1.99 -19.39 -8.22
N SER A 98 -1.96 -18.89 -6.97
CA SER A 98 -2.89 -19.30 -5.91
C SER A 98 -4.38 -19.11 -6.28
N PRO A 99 -4.82 -17.99 -6.91
CA PRO A 99 -6.21 -17.84 -7.31
C PRO A 99 -6.68 -18.91 -8.29
N ALA A 100 -5.85 -19.30 -9.25
CA ALA A 100 -6.21 -20.34 -10.20
C ALA A 100 -6.38 -21.72 -9.55
N MET A 101 -5.60 -22.03 -8.51
CA MET A 101 -5.76 -23.23 -7.71
C MET A 101 -7.07 -23.19 -6.90
N VAL A 102 -7.33 -22.08 -6.21
CA VAL A 102 -8.57 -21.89 -5.43
C VAL A 102 -9.79 -21.90 -6.33
N ALA A 103 -9.73 -21.33 -7.53
CA ALA A 103 -10.82 -21.34 -8.50
C ALA A 103 -11.23 -22.74 -8.96
N ARG A 104 -10.29 -23.70 -8.93
CA ARG A 104 -10.56 -25.12 -9.26
C ARG A 104 -10.98 -25.97 -8.06
N TRP A 105 -10.88 -25.45 -6.84
CA TRP A 105 -11.38 -26.12 -5.66
C TRP A 105 -12.90 -26.26 -5.72
N PRO A 106 -13.47 -27.49 -5.51
CA PRO A 106 -14.90 -27.73 -5.71
C PRO A 106 -15.79 -27.26 -4.55
N GLY A 107 -15.20 -26.79 -3.45
CA GLY A 107 -15.97 -26.34 -2.28
C GLY A 107 -16.87 -25.14 -2.55
N ALA A 108 -17.96 -25.03 -1.81
CA ALA A 108 -19.03 -24.05 -2.01
C ALA A 108 -18.82 -22.69 -1.29
N ALA A 109 -17.61 -22.38 -0.84
CA ALA A 109 -17.31 -21.13 -0.14
C ALA A 109 -17.42 -19.90 -1.07
N PHE A 110 -17.83 -18.76 -0.51
CA PHE A 110 -17.70 -17.47 -1.19
C PHE A 110 -16.22 -17.16 -1.48
N ARG A 111 -15.91 -16.76 -2.71
CA ARG A 111 -14.53 -16.54 -3.16
C ARG A 111 -14.23 -15.08 -3.40
N SER A 112 -13.23 -14.54 -2.69
CA SER A 112 -12.78 -13.15 -2.81
C SER A 112 -11.33 -13.10 -3.30
N LEU A 113 -11.07 -12.32 -4.36
CA LEU A 113 -9.72 -12.02 -4.83
C LEU A 113 -9.32 -10.63 -4.35
N VAL A 114 -8.30 -10.53 -3.49
CA VAL A 114 -7.79 -9.24 -2.97
C VAL A 114 -6.55 -8.80 -3.73
N MET A 115 -6.63 -7.65 -4.37
CA MET A 115 -5.58 -7.07 -5.19
C MET A 115 -4.67 -6.15 -4.35
N HIS A 116 -3.67 -6.72 -3.67
CA HIS A 116 -2.67 -5.95 -2.93
C HIS A 116 -1.63 -5.25 -3.81
N ALA A 117 -1.52 -5.63 -5.08
CA ALA A 117 -0.60 -5.03 -6.03
C ALA A 117 -1.24 -4.94 -7.41
N ASP A 118 -0.85 -3.93 -8.18
CA ASP A 118 -1.03 -3.90 -9.63
C ASP A 118 0.30 -4.30 -10.30
N PRO A 119 0.42 -5.54 -10.80
CA PRO A 119 1.66 -6.00 -11.40
C PRO A 119 2.07 -5.24 -12.65
N LEU A 120 1.11 -4.71 -13.44
CA LEU A 120 1.43 -3.94 -14.64
C LEU A 120 2.00 -2.57 -14.27
N SER A 121 1.43 -1.89 -13.29
CA SER A 121 1.97 -0.63 -12.78
C SER A 121 3.33 -0.82 -12.11
N ALA A 122 3.49 -1.89 -11.34
CA ALA A 122 4.73 -2.16 -10.61
C ALA A 122 5.91 -2.54 -11.53
N TYR A 123 5.63 -3.20 -12.66
CA TYR A 123 6.67 -3.77 -13.54
C TYR A 123 6.57 -3.26 -14.97
N ALA A 124 5.50 -3.56 -15.71
CA ALA A 124 5.40 -3.36 -17.13
C ALA A 124 5.50 -1.88 -17.53
N TYR A 125 4.74 -1.01 -16.90
CA TYR A 125 4.79 0.43 -17.20
C TYR A 125 6.12 1.07 -16.81
N ARG A 126 6.75 0.55 -15.78
CA ARG A 126 8.08 1.02 -15.39
C ARG A 126 9.15 0.64 -16.42
N TRP A 127 9.06 -0.58 -16.98
CA TRP A 127 10.05 -1.06 -17.94
C TRP A 127 9.85 -0.46 -19.33
N PHE A 128 8.62 -0.29 -19.75
CA PHE A 128 8.27 0.08 -21.12
C PHE A 128 7.68 1.48 -21.27
N GLY A 129 7.28 2.15 -20.19
CA GLY A 129 6.61 3.46 -20.23
C GLY A 129 7.48 4.64 -20.72
N GLY A 130 8.80 4.43 -20.89
CA GLY A 130 9.68 5.39 -21.56
C GLY A 130 9.68 5.29 -23.09
N VAL A 131 9.17 4.17 -23.65
CA VAL A 131 9.23 3.87 -25.09
C VAL A 131 7.86 3.50 -25.70
N ALA A 132 6.83 3.30 -24.85
CA ALA A 132 5.49 2.92 -25.30
C ALA A 132 4.41 3.57 -24.43
N SER A 133 3.23 3.88 -25.01
CA SER A 133 2.09 4.35 -24.25
C SER A 133 1.47 3.24 -23.40
N ARG A 134 0.65 3.59 -22.39
CA ARG A 134 -0.04 2.60 -21.54
C ARG A 134 -0.89 1.64 -22.36
N GLU A 135 -1.61 2.15 -23.39
CA GLU A 135 -2.47 1.33 -24.24
C GLU A 135 -1.67 0.31 -25.07
N VAL A 136 -0.46 0.67 -25.50
CA VAL A 136 0.45 -0.25 -26.22
C VAL A 136 0.95 -1.33 -25.26
N ILE A 137 1.34 -0.93 -24.06
CA ILE A 137 1.81 -1.90 -23.02
C ILE A 137 0.65 -2.83 -22.62
N ASP A 138 -0.55 -2.32 -22.35
CA ASP A 138 -1.71 -3.13 -21.98
C ASP A 138 -2.07 -4.15 -23.08
N ARG A 139 -1.98 -3.75 -24.36
CA ARG A 139 -2.14 -4.70 -25.49
C ARG A 139 -1.06 -5.78 -25.49
N GLY A 140 0.20 -5.43 -25.23
CA GLY A 140 1.29 -6.39 -25.11
C GLY A 140 1.12 -7.38 -23.93
N PHE A 141 0.42 -6.94 -22.89
CA PHE A 141 0.10 -7.74 -21.70
C PHE A 141 -1.36 -8.23 -21.66
N ASP A 142 -2.06 -8.29 -22.81
CA ASP A 142 -3.46 -8.76 -22.86
C ASP A 142 -3.63 -10.19 -22.31
N TRP A 143 -2.61 -11.04 -22.37
CA TRP A 143 -2.63 -12.35 -21.72
C TRP A 143 -2.87 -12.24 -20.19
N PHE A 144 -2.32 -11.21 -19.52
CA PHE A 144 -2.53 -10.95 -18.10
C PHE A 144 -3.96 -10.45 -17.84
N TRP A 145 -4.47 -9.54 -18.69
CA TRP A 145 -5.86 -9.09 -18.61
C TRP A 145 -6.84 -10.22 -18.86
N ARG A 146 -6.56 -11.12 -19.81
CA ARG A 146 -7.34 -12.35 -20.02
C ARG A 146 -7.33 -13.26 -18.80
N HIS A 147 -6.18 -13.39 -18.13
CA HIS A 147 -6.08 -14.12 -16.87
C HIS A 147 -6.93 -13.49 -15.77
N LEU A 148 -6.86 -12.17 -15.55
CA LEU A 148 -7.70 -11.48 -14.56
C LEU A 148 -9.19 -11.60 -14.87
N ARG A 149 -9.61 -11.43 -16.12
CA ARG A 149 -11.03 -11.64 -16.53
C ARG A 149 -11.49 -13.07 -16.31
N ARG A 150 -10.62 -14.07 -16.45
CA ARG A 150 -10.93 -15.46 -16.10
C ARG A 150 -11.14 -15.62 -14.60
N LEU A 151 -10.29 -15.05 -13.78
CA LEU A 151 -10.45 -15.05 -12.32
C LEU A 151 -11.73 -14.32 -11.89
N ASP A 152 -12.03 -13.16 -12.44
CA ASP A 152 -13.26 -12.40 -12.15
C ASP A 152 -14.52 -13.23 -12.39
N ARG A 153 -14.53 -14.09 -13.42
CA ARG A 153 -15.66 -15.01 -13.65
C ARG A 153 -15.77 -16.12 -12.61
N GLN A 154 -14.64 -16.56 -12.04
CA GLN A 154 -14.55 -17.70 -11.11
C GLN A 154 -14.62 -17.28 -9.64
N PHE A 155 -14.42 -16.00 -9.34
CA PHE A 155 -14.55 -15.41 -8.02
C PHE A 155 -15.86 -14.64 -7.90
N ASP A 156 -16.37 -14.53 -6.68
CA ASP A 156 -17.62 -13.81 -6.40
C ASP A 156 -17.37 -12.31 -6.23
N MET A 157 -16.15 -11.93 -5.83
CA MET A 157 -15.74 -10.54 -5.65
C MET A 157 -14.24 -10.36 -5.92
N VAL A 158 -13.89 -9.18 -6.43
CA VAL A 158 -12.51 -8.68 -6.53
C VAL A 158 -12.39 -7.42 -5.67
N VAL A 159 -11.56 -7.48 -4.62
CA VAL A 159 -11.35 -6.35 -3.70
C VAL A 159 -10.14 -5.53 -4.13
N SER A 160 -10.31 -4.23 -4.20
CA SER A 160 -9.25 -3.25 -4.42
C SER A 160 -9.23 -2.22 -3.31
N ALA A 161 -8.04 -1.75 -2.94
CA ALA A 161 -7.86 -0.79 -1.86
C ALA A 161 -8.01 0.68 -2.30
N SER A 162 -8.15 0.97 -3.60
CA SER A 162 -8.23 2.34 -4.11
C SER A 162 -9.14 2.48 -5.32
N GLU A 163 -9.68 3.69 -5.52
CA GLU A 163 -10.55 3.97 -6.67
C GLU A 163 -9.75 3.95 -8.00
N SER A 164 -8.53 4.44 -8.02
CA SER A 164 -7.65 4.37 -9.20
C SER A 164 -7.46 2.93 -9.66
N LEU A 165 -7.13 2.01 -8.75
CA LEU A 165 -6.98 0.59 -9.09
C LEU A 165 -8.32 -0.03 -9.48
N SER A 166 -9.41 0.27 -8.77
CA SER A 166 -10.74 -0.21 -9.11
C SER A 166 -11.18 0.22 -10.50
N ALA A 167 -11.03 1.51 -10.84
CA ALA A 167 -11.35 2.04 -12.16
C ALA A 167 -10.54 1.34 -13.26
N ARG A 168 -9.24 1.11 -13.00
CA ARG A 168 -8.36 0.39 -13.92
C ARG A 168 -8.75 -1.07 -14.12
N LEU A 169 -9.10 -1.79 -13.03
CA LEU A 169 -9.57 -3.19 -13.13
C LEU A 169 -10.88 -3.27 -13.91
N ARG A 170 -11.83 -2.35 -13.67
CA ARG A 170 -13.09 -2.26 -14.43
C ARG A 170 -12.82 -1.95 -15.92
N ALA A 171 -11.94 -1.00 -16.22
CA ALA A 171 -11.51 -0.71 -17.60
C ALA A 171 -10.84 -1.93 -18.27
N GLY A 172 -10.13 -2.77 -17.49
CA GLY A 172 -9.57 -4.05 -17.94
C GLY A 172 -10.61 -5.17 -18.16
N GLY A 173 -11.90 -4.89 -17.88
CA GLY A 173 -13.03 -5.80 -18.14
C GLY A 173 -13.40 -6.69 -16.95
N LEU A 174 -13.04 -6.33 -15.71
CA LEU A 174 -13.51 -7.00 -14.50
C LEU A 174 -14.85 -6.39 -14.05
N GLY A 175 -15.85 -7.22 -13.79
CA GLY A 175 -17.21 -6.79 -13.43
C GLY A 175 -17.51 -6.80 -11.94
N LYS A 176 -16.75 -7.55 -11.14
CA LYS A 176 -17.07 -7.80 -9.72
C LYS A 176 -16.17 -7.02 -8.77
N VAL A 177 -15.69 -5.84 -9.18
CA VAL A 177 -14.73 -5.02 -8.42
C VAL A 177 -15.42 -4.21 -7.33
N ALA A 178 -15.05 -4.44 -6.07
CA ALA A 178 -15.42 -3.66 -4.91
C ALA A 178 -14.24 -2.85 -4.39
N THR A 179 -14.42 -1.55 -4.17
CA THR A 179 -13.41 -0.70 -3.52
C THR A 179 -13.62 -0.72 -2.02
N ILE A 180 -12.66 -1.30 -1.29
CA ILE A 180 -12.62 -1.31 0.18
C ILE A 180 -11.29 -0.71 0.61
N PRO A 181 -11.21 0.63 0.81
CA PRO A 181 -9.97 1.29 1.19
C PRO A 181 -9.40 0.74 2.49
N MET A 182 -8.10 0.56 2.53
CA MET A 182 -7.40 0.28 3.79
C MET A 182 -7.48 1.49 4.71
N GLY A 183 -7.12 1.28 5.99
CA GLY A 183 -7.00 2.34 6.97
C GLY A 183 -5.59 2.45 7.51
N VAL A 184 -5.42 3.34 8.48
CA VAL A 184 -4.18 3.48 9.25
C VAL A 184 -4.25 2.67 10.55
N GLU A 185 -3.13 2.48 11.22
CA GLU A 185 -3.10 1.80 12.51
C GLU A 185 -3.82 2.62 13.58
N PRO A 186 -4.83 2.03 14.28
CA PRO A 186 -5.65 2.76 15.24
C PRO A 186 -4.82 3.40 16.35
N GLY A 187 -5.12 4.66 16.70
CA GLY A 187 -4.53 5.36 17.84
C GLY A 187 -3.05 5.76 17.69
N ILE A 188 -2.42 5.46 16.54
CA ILE A 188 -0.99 5.77 16.34
C ILE A 188 -0.79 7.14 15.68
N PHE A 189 -1.51 7.41 14.59
CA PHE A 189 -1.32 8.61 13.79
C PHE A 189 -2.32 9.70 14.20
N SER A 190 -1.79 10.87 14.63
CA SER A 190 -2.60 12.02 15.06
C SER A 190 -1.83 13.32 14.83
N PRO A 191 -2.51 14.42 14.45
CA PRO A 191 -1.91 15.76 14.40
C PRO A 191 -1.32 16.22 15.75
N GLU A 192 -1.83 15.71 16.86
CA GLU A 192 -1.40 16.04 18.23
C GLU A 192 0.03 15.61 18.54
N ARG A 193 0.57 14.66 17.77
CA ARG A 193 1.97 14.20 17.90
C ARG A 193 3.01 15.18 17.37
N ARG A 194 2.59 16.35 16.92
CA ARG A 194 3.50 17.36 16.38
C ARG A 194 4.52 17.82 17.42
N ASP A 195 5.80 17.70 17.09
CA ASP A 195 6.95 18.18 17.86
C ASP A 195 7.71 19.26 17.08
N PRO A 196 7.56 20.57 17.44
CA PRO A 196 8.30 21.65 16.80
C PRO A 196 9.82 21.54 16.96
N ALA A 197 10.30 20.96 18.08
CA ALA A 197 11.74 20.77 18.30
C ALA A 197 12.30 19.68 17.37
N LEU A 198 11.56 18.59 17.13
CA LEU A 198 11.94 17.61 16.14
C LEU A 198 12.01 18.24 14.74
N ARG A 199 11.00 19.04 14.36
CA ARG A 199 11.00 19.76 13.07
C ARG A 199 12.25 20.62 12.91
N ALA A 200 12.59 21.40 13.92
CA ALA A 200 13.79 22.26 13.90
C ALA A 200 15.08 21.42 13.77
N ARG A 201 15.20 20.31 14.50
CA ARG A 201 16.35 19.38 14.37
C ARG A 201 16.46 18.78 12.96
N LEU A 202 15.33 18.43 12.32
CA LEU A 202 15.33 17.88 10.96
C LEU A 202 15.74 18.94 9.92
N LEU A 203 15.28 20.19 10.06
CA LEU A 203 15.73 21.31 9.22
C LEU A 203 17.23 21.61 9.42
N ALA A 204 17.71 21.56 10.65
CA ALA A 204 19.15 21.74 10.94
C ALA A 204 20.01 20.66 10.24
N ARG A 205 19.52 19.40 10.13
CA ARG A 205 20.22 18.36 9.34
C ARG A 205 20.26 18.68 7.84
N CYS A 206 19.33 19.47 7.35
CA CYS A 206 19.33 20.00 5.98
C CYS A 206 20.10 21.34 5.87
N GLY A 207 20.77 21.80 6.91
CA GLY A 207 21.49 23.09 6.91
C GLY A 207 20.56 24.31 6.76
N LEU A 208 19.29 24.20 7.17
CA LEU A 208 18.27 25.23 6.97
C LEU A 208 17.76 25.82 8.30
N ALA A 209 17.36 27.09 8.24
CA ALA A 209 16.72 27.79 9.36
C ALA A 209 15.31 27.21 9.65
N PRO A 210 14.81 27.41 10.89
CA PRO A 210 13.45 26.94 11.26
C PRO A 210 12.31 27.56 10.44
N SER A 211 12.53 28.67 9.74
CA SER A 211 11.57 29.30 8.83
C SER A 211 11.43 28.59 7.48
N ALA A 212 12.38 27.70 7.12
CA ALA A 212 12.31 26.93 5.88
C ALA A 212 11.20 25.86 5.91
N THR A 213 10.82 25.37 4.75
CA THR A 213 9.84 24.30 4.61
C THR A 213 10.53 22.93 4.70
N LEU A 214 10.00 22.05 5.57
CA LEU A 214 10.47 20.69 5.75
C LEU A 214 9.59 19.71 4.98
N LEU A 215 10.14 19.09 3.94
CA LEU A 215 9.54 17.95 3.25
C LEU A 215 10.06 16.63 3.82
N ILE A 216 9.15 15.65 3.91
CA ILE A 216 9.49 14.28 4.34
C ILE A 216 9.20 13.32 3.21
N GLY A 217 10.16 12.44 2.88
CA GLY A 217 9.97 11.27 2.06
C GLY A 217 10.18 10.00 2.88
N ILE A 218 9.26 9.03 2.79
CA ILE A 218 9.34 7.77 3.56
C ILE A 218 9.06 6.59 2.64
N GLY A 219 9.96 5.59 2.63
CA GLY A 219 9.75 4.38 1.90
C GLY A 219 11.02 3.64 1.50
N ARG A 220 10.85 2.47 0.89
CA ARG A 220 11.98 1.69 0.38
C ARG A 220 12.76 2.50 -0.66
N LEU A 221 14.08 2.40 -0.63
CA LEU A 221 14.93 2.96 -1.68
C LEU A 221 14.95 1.98 -2.87
N ALA A 222 13.89 2.03 -3.66
CA ALA A 222 13.66 1.17 -4.81
C ALA A 222 13.15 2.01 -5.99
N SER A 223 13.37 1.52 -7.20
CA SER A 223 13.19 2.28 -8.43
C SER A 223 11.76 2.77 -8.67
N GLU A 224 10.76 2.01 -8.18
CA GLU A 224 9.35 2.40 -8.25
C GLU A 224 9.02 3.64 -7.43
N LYS A 225 9.81 3.95 -6.38
CA LYS A 225 9.61 5.14 -5.52
C LYS A 225 10.17 6.43 -6.11
N ARG A 226 10.95 6.35 -7.20
CA ARG A 226 11.48 7.49 -7.97
C ARG A 226 12.19 8.56 -7.11
N TRP A 227 12.88 8.14 -6.04
CA TRP A 227 13.56 9.09 -5.15
C TRP A 227 14.56 10.03 -5.84
N PRO A 228 15.34 9.60 -6.87
CA PRO A 228 16.17 10.53 -7.63
C PRO A 228 15.38 11.66 -8.30
N MET A 229 14.19 11.37 -8.86
CA MET A 229 13.30 12.38 -9.44
C MET A 229 12.77 13.35 -8.37
N VAL A 230 12.42 12.83 -7.18
CA VAL A 230 11.97 13.66 -6.06
C VAL A 230 13.10 14.60 -5.60
N ILE A 231 14.33 14.09 -5.49
CA ILE A 231 15.49 14.89 -5.11
C ILE A 231 15.78 15.96 -6.16
N GLU A 232 15.74 15.62 -7.45
CA GLU A 232 15.88 16.57 -8.56
C GLU A 232 14.85 17.71 -8.46
N ALA A 233 13.59 17.39 -8.23
CA ALA A 233 12.51 18.37 -8.10
C ALA A 233 12.69 19.27 -6.86
N VAL A 234 13.10 18.71 -5.72
CA VAL A 234 13.42 19.49 -4.50
C VAL A 234 14.61 20.40 -4.76
N THR A 235 15.63 19.92 -5.47
CA THR A 235 16.79 20.74 -5.85
C THR A 235 16.37 21.91 -6.73
N ALA A 236 15.55 21.66 -7.74
CA ALA A 236 15.03 22.72 -8.62
C ALA A 236 14.18 23.75 -7.87
N ALA A 237 13.30 23.31 -6.96
CA ALA A 237 12.51 24.21 -6.11
C ALA A 237 13.37 25.01 -5.15
N GLY A 238 14.48 24.44 -4.67
CA GLY A 238 15.43 25.06 -3.75
C GLY A 238 16.13 26.32 -4.28
N TYR A 239 16.18 26.51 -5.61
CA TYR A 239 16.70 27.75 -6.20
C TYR A 239 15.83 28.99 -5.91
N SER A 240 14.55 28.79 -5.63
CA SER A 240 13.59 29.88 -5.42
C SER A 240 12.96 29.87 -4.01
N GLN A 241 13.03 28.75 -3.30
CA GLN A 241 12.36 28.57 -2.01
C GLN A 241 13.27 27.88 -0.99
N PRO A 242 13.27 28.31 0.29
CA PRO A 242 14.02 27.64 1.34
C PRO A 242 13.30 26.32 1.71
N VAL A 243 13.67 25.22 1.04
CA VAL A 243 13.05 23.91 1.21
C VAL A 243 14.11 22.83 1.45
N GLY A 244 13.88 21.98 2.46
CA GLY A 244 14.70 20.81 2.75
C GLY A 244 13.90 19.51 2.65
N LEU A 245 14.59 18.43 2.30
CA LEU A 245 14.05 17.08 2.23
C LEU A 245 14.79 16.17 3.21
N VAL A 246 14.04 15.51 4.10
CA VAL A 246 14.55 14.36 4.83
C VAL A 246 13.90 13.10 4.30
N LEU A 247 14.71 12.21 3.75
CA LEU A 247 14.27 10.96 3.16
C LEU A 247 14.63 9.78 4.08
N PHE A 248 13.63 9.12 4.66
CA PHE A 248 13.82 7.95 5.51
C PHE A 248 13.58 6.65 4.74
N GLY A 249 14.58 5.78 4.72
CA GLY A 249 14.44 4.49 4.07
C GLY A 249 15.74 3.76 3.81
N ASN A 250 15.59 2.53 3.33
CA ASN A 250 16.69 1.69 2.84
C ASN A 250 16.21 0.83 1.66
N GLY A 251 17.13 0.33 0.86
CA GLY A 251 16.80 -0.53 -0.26
C GLY A 251 17.92 -0.67 -1.27
N ARG A 252 17.66 -1.49 -2.29
CA ARG A 252 18.65 -1.86 -3.32
C ARG A 252 19.18 -0.67 -4.14
N ASP A 253 18.39 0.39 -4.27
CA ASP A 253 18.76 1.58 -5.06
C ASP A 253 19.45 2.67 -4.21
N ARG A 254 19.86 2.34 -2.95
CA ARG A 254 20.49 3.29 -2.04
C ARG A 254 21.65 4.06 -2.69
N ALA A 255 22.55 3.39 -3.40
CA ALA A 255 23.69 4.03 -4.04
C ALA A 255 23.27 5.08 -5.09
N ARG A 256 22.18 4.83 -5.82
CA ARG A 256 21.62 5.78 -6.80
C ARG A 256 20.99 6.99 -6.11
N VAL A 257 20.28 6.76 -4.99
CA VAL A 257 19.66 7.83 -4.20
C VAL A 257 20.73 8.71 -3.54
N VAL A 258 21.79 8.11 -2.97
CA VAL A 258 22.92 8.84 -2.41
C VAL A 258 23.54 9.76 -3.48
N ARG A 259 23.89 9.22 -4.66
CA ARG A 259 24.43 10.05 -5.77
C ARG A 259 23.52 11.20 -6.18
N ALA A 260 22.19 10.99 -6.16
CA ALA A 260 21.26 12.07 -6.47
C ALA A 260 21.23 13.16 -5.39
N ALA A 261 21.49 12.80 -4.13
CA ALA A 261 21.50 13.71 -2.99
C ALA A 261 22.83 14.46 -2.81
N ASP A 262 23.95 13.89 -3.29
CA ASP A 262 25.31 14.40 -3.03
C ASP A 262 25.54 15.87 -3.45
N ASN A 263 24.76 16.38 -4.41
CA ASN A 263 24.86 17.76 -4.91
C ASN A 263 23.91 18.74 -4.22
N ASN A 264 23.17 18.30 -3.20
CA ASN A 264 22.20 19.15 -2.51
C ASN A 264 22.36 19.06 -0.99
N PRO A 265 22.94 20.07 -0.32
CA PRO A 265 23.13 20.08 1.13
C PRO A 265 21.80 20.10 1.91
N HIS A 266 20.69 20.43 1.25
CA HIS A 266 19.36 20.49 1.85
C HIS A 266 18.59 19.16 1.73
N VAL A 267 19.25 18.10 1.24
CA VAL A 267 18.70 16.73 1.22
C VAL A 267 19.44 15.85 2.23
N HIS A 268 18.73 15.37 3.24
CA HIS A 268 19.29 14.46 4.24
C HIS A 268 18.70 13.05 4.10
N LEU A 269 19.56 12.04 4.11
CA LEU A 269 19.16 10.63 4.04
C LEU A 269 19.21 10.00 5.44
N GLY A 270 18.05 9.71 6.01
CA GLY A 270 17.88 9.04 7.30
C GLY A 270 17.76 7.52 7.19
N ALA A 271 18.01 6.83 8.30
CA ALA A 271 17.73 5.40 8.44
C ALA A 271 16.20 5.13 8.38
N PRO A 272 15.76 3.89 8.04
CA PRO A 272 14.35 3.52 8.16
C PRO A 272 13.85 3.72 9.61
N ILE A 273 12.69 4.32 9.76
CA ILE A 273 12.01 4.45 11.05
C ILE A 273 11.19 3.15 11.25
N LEU A 274 11.53 2.37 12.26
CA LEU A 274 10.87 1.09 12.55
C LEU A 274 9.79 1.24 13.63
N ASP A 275 9.99 2.16 14.57
CA ASP A 275 9.01 2.46 15.61
C ASP A 275 7.84 3.27 15.03
N ARG A 276 6.63 2.79 15.25
CA ARG A 276 5.40 3.38 14.68
C ARG A 276 5.06 4.72 15.33
N ALA A 277 5.35 4.89 16.62
CA ALA A 277 5.10 6.14 17.34
C ALA A 277 6.11 7.21 16.92
N GLU A 278 7.38 6.84 16.71
CA GLU A 278 8.40 7.72 16.13
C GLU A 278 8.00 8.16 14.72
N LEU A 279 7.56 7.22 13.87
CA LEU A 279 7.07 7.51 12.52
C LEU A 279 5.92 8.53 12.55
N ALA A 280 4.93 8.31 13.42
CA ALA A 280 3.79 9.22 13.57
C ALA A 280 4.22 10.62 14.02
N THR A 281 5.19 10.71 14.93
CA THR A 281 5.75 12.00 15.39
C THR A 281 6.50 12.72 14.27
N VAL A 282 7.30 11.99 13.47
CA VAL A 282 8.00 12.57 12.31
C VAL A 282 7.00 13.09 11.27
N LEU A 283 5.98 12.29 10.91
CA LEU A 283 4.94 12.71 9.98
C LEU A 283 4.19 13.94 10.50
N ALA A 284 3.73 13.92 11.76
CA ALA A 284 3.01 15.05 12.36
C ALA A 284 3.86 16.34 12.40
N SER A 285 5.18 16.22 12.46
CA SER A 285 6.09 17.37 12.67
C SER A 285 6.54 18.04 11.38
N ALA A 286 6.52 17.37 10.23
CA ALA A 286 6.91 17.93 8.93
C ALA A 286 5.88 18.93 8.39
N ASP A 287 6.20 19.60 7.27
CA ASP A 287 5.30 20.54 6.61
C ASP A 287 4.53 19.88 5.45
N ALA A 288 5.15 18.94 4.73
CA ALA A 288 4.45 18.08 3.76
C ALA A 288 5.16 16.72 3.58
N LEU A 289 4.37 15.69 3.25
CA LEU A 289 4.88 14.46 2.66
C LEU A 289 5.06 14.67 1.15
N VAL A 290 6.25 14.36 0.62
CA VAL A 290 6.47 14.25 -0.82
C VAL A 290 6.59 12.80 -1.23
N HIS A 291 5.87 12.39 -2.28
CA HIS A 291 5.85 11.01 -2.77
C HIS A 291 6.00 10.94 -4.29
N GLY A 292 6.85 10.03 -4.80
CA GLY A 292 7.20 9.95 -6.21
C GLY A 292 6.57 8.79 -6.99
N CYS A 293 5.87 7.87 -6.29
CA CYS A 293 5.40 6.62 -6.90
C CYS A 293 3.93 6.71 -7.32
N GLU A 294 3.68 6.53 -8.61
CA GLU A 294 2.33 6.39 -9.18
C GLU A 294 1.81 4.95 -9.18
N ALA A 295 2.65 3.97 -8.83
CA ALA A 295 2.30 2.55 -8.86
C ALA A 295 1.79 2.01 -7.52
N GLU A 296 1.47 2.88 -6.59
CA GLU A 296 0.88 2.48 -5.30
C GLU A 296 -0.57 1.99 -5.49
N THR A 297 -0.91 0.92 -4.81
CA THR A 297 -2.30 0.43 -4.78
C THR A 297 -3.15 1.14 -3.73
N PHE A 298 -2.56 1.62 -2.64
CA PHE A 298 -3.22 2.40 -1.59
C PHE A 298 -2.36 3.55 -1.09
N CYS A 299 -1.05 3.35 -0.97
CA CYS A 299 -0.07 4.26 -0.38
C CYS A 299 -0.28 4.49 1.12
N MET A 300 0.03 3.46 1.92
CA MET A 300 -0.07 3.53 3.39
C MET A 300 0.56 4.78 3.98
N VAL A 301 1.77 5.16 3.54
CA VAL A 301 2.46 6.32 4.08
C VAL A 301 1.73 7.64 3.80
N ALA A 302 1.02 7.76 2.68
CA ALA A 302 0.20 8.95 2.40
C ALA A 302 -1.06 8.98 3.29
N ALA A 303 -1.68 7.81 3.54
CA ALA A 303 -2.78 7.70 4.49
C ALA A 303 -2.34 8.01 5.93
N GLU A 304 -1.18 7.51 6.36
CA GLU A 304 -0.55 7.80 7.66
C GLU A 304 -0.22 9.28 7.82
N ALA A 305 0.33 9.90 6.76
CA ALA A 305 0.58 11.35 6.73
C ALA A 305 -0.71 12.15 6.86
N LYS A 306 -1.76 11.77 6.11
CA LYS A 306 -3.08 12.38 6.19
C LYS A 306 -3.69 12.28 7.60
N ALA A 307 -3.61 11.09 8.22
CA ALA A 307 -4.06 10.89 9.61
C ALA A 307 -3.23 11.71 10.63
N SER A 308 -1.97 12.02 10.32
CA SER A 308 -1.10 12.91 11.11
C SER A 308 -1.34 14.40 10.83
N GLY A 309 -2.34 14.76 10.03
CA GLY A 309 -2.61 16.14 9.62
C GLY A 309 -1.49 16.75 8.77
N LEU A 310 -0.75 15.92 8.05
CA LEU A 310 0.36 16.35 7.19
C LEU A 310 -0.15 16.57 5.76
N PRO A 311 0.06 17.73 5.14
CA PRO A 311 -0.22 17.97 3.74
C PRO A 311 0.53 17.01 2.81
N LEU A 312 -0.05 16.74 1.63
CA LEU A 312 0.50 15.80 0.66
C LEU A 312 0.96 16.52 -0.62
N ILE A 313 2.15 16.17 -1.11
CA ILE A 313 2.62 16.48 -2.47
C ILE A 313 2.81 15.14 -3.18
N VAL A 314 1.83 14.75 -3.99
CA VAL A 314 1.68 13.40 -4.54
C VAL A 314 1.40 13.42 -6.04
N PRO A 315 1.72 12.34 -6.79
CA PRO A 315 1.32 12.24 -8.18
C PRO A 315 -0.20 12.26 -8.34
N ASP A 316 -0.67 12.67 -9.49
CA ASP A 316 -2.09 12.70 -9.85
C ASP A 316 -2.68 11.32 -10.20
N ASP A 317 -1.87 10.26 -10.13
CA ASP A 317 -2.19 8.88 -10.49
C ASP A 317 -1.87 7.89 -9.35
N GLY A 318 -2.61 6.78 -9.32
CA GLY A 318 -2.44 5.69 -8.38
C GLY A 318 -2.93 5.97 -6.96
N GLY A 319 -2.73 5.00 -6.06
CA GLY A 319 -3.24 5.08 -4.69
C GLY A 319 -2.68 6.26 -3.86
N ALA A 320 -1.54 6.84 -4.24
CA ALA A 320 -1.05 8.06 -3.60
C ALA A 320 -1.91 9.27 -3.99
N GLY A 321 -2.29 9.38 -5.26
CA GLY A 321 -3.21 10.39 -5.76
C GLY A 321 -4.61 10.29 -5.13
N ASP A 322 -5.07 9.07 -4.85
CA ASP A 322 -6.37 8.82 -4.19
C ASP A 322 -6.41 9.31 -2.73
N GLN A 323 -5.26 9.41 -2.05
CA GLN A 323 -5.20 9.97 -0.68
C GLN A 323 -5.33 11.50 -0.66
N PHE A 324 -5.13 12.16 -1.80
CA PHE A 324 -5.16 13.62 -1.87
C PHE A 324 -6.59 14.16 -1.73
N ALA A 325 -6.73 15.24 -0.99
CA ALA A 325 -7.94 16.04 -0.98
C ALA A 325 -7.62 17.52 -1.27
N ALA A 326 -8.53 18.19 -1.94
CA ALA A 326 -8.34 19.58 -2.37
C ALA A 326 -8.01 20.50 -1.18
N GLY A 327 -6.99 21.33 -1.34
CA GLY A 327 -6.52 22.26 -0.32
C GLY A 327 -5.63 21.66 0.77
N GLN A 328 -5.36 20.36 0.76
CA GLN A 328 -4.48 19.67 1.72
C GLN A 328 -3.08 19.41 1.16
N GLY A 329 -2.61 20.22 0.23
CA GLY A 329 -1.34 20.07 -0.44
C GLY A 329 -1.44 20.30 -1.94
N CYS A 330 -0.61 19.61 -2.73
CA CYS A 330 -0.56 19.73 -4.18
C CYS A 330 -0.53 18.36 -4.86
N ARG A 331 -1.17 18.23 -6.01
CA ARG A 331 -0.93 17.12 -6.96
C ARG A 331 -0.03 17.59 -8.08
N TYR A 332 0.71 16.68 -8.68
CA TYR A 332 1.55 16.94 -9.84
C TYR A 332 1.41 15.80 -10.87
N GLU A 333 1.68 16.11 -12.13
CA GLU A 333 1.69 15.11 -13.21
C GLU A 333 2.71 14.01 -12.90
N ALA A 334 2.24 12.78 -12.83
CA ALA A 334 3.06 11.63 -12.47
C ALA A 334 4.29 11.48 -13.39
N ARG A 335 5.46 11.14 -12.82
CA ARG A 335 6.73 10.93 -13.53
C ARG A 335 7.34 12.19 -14.14
N ASN A 336 6.83 13.37 -13.83
CA ASN A 336 7.31 14.65 -14.33
C ASN A 336 8.04 15.44 -13.23
N PRO A 337 9.40 15.50 -13.24
CA PRO A 337 10.16 16.20 -12.20
C PRO A 337 9.91 17.72 -12.21
N ALA A 338 9.68 18.32 -13.39
CA ALA A 338 9.38 19.74 -13.50
C ALA A 338 8.01 20.08 -12.88
N ALA A 339 6.99 19.23 -13.13
CA ALA A 339 5.67 19.39 -12.53
C ALA A 339 5.75 19.22 -10.98
N LEU A 340 6.56 18.29 -10.48
CA LEU A 340 6.79 18.14 -9.05
C LEU A 340 7.49 19.35 -8.45
N ALA A 341 8.53 19.89 -9.12
CA ALA A 341 9.21 21.10 -8.67
C ALA A 341 8.25 22.30 -8.61
N ALA A 342 7.42 22.48 -9.64
CA ALA A 342 6.39 23.52 -9.66
C ALA A 342 5.36 23.34 -8.53
N ALA A 343 4.94 22.10 -8.24
CA ALA A 343 4.04 21.79 -7.13
C ALA A 343 4.65 22.11 -5.77
N ILE A 344 5.94 21.84 -5.57
CA ILE A 344 6.66 22.21 -4.34
C ILE A 344 6.72 23.73 -4.19
N VAL A 345 7.08 24.47 -5.26
CA VAL A 345 7.13 25.94 -5.24
C VAL A 345 5.74 26.51 -4.92
N ALA A 346 4.68 25.99 -5.57
CA ALA A 346 3.31 26.43 -5.32
C ALA A 346 2.86 26.13 -3.87
N PHE A 347 3.24 24.98 -3.32
CA PHE A 347 2.95 24.63 -1.93
C PHE A 347 3.58 25.62 -0.95
N VAL A 348 4.87 25.96 -1.14
CA VAL A 348 5.59 26.90 -0.27
C VAL A 348 5.02 28.30 -0.41
N ALA A 349 4.74 28.78 -1.63
CA ALA A 349 4.15 30.09 -1.89
C ALA A 349 2.70 30.20 -1.39
N GLY A 350 1.95 29.10 -1.40
CA GLY A 350 0.53 29.02 -1.02
C GLY A 350 0.27 28.95 0.49
N SER A 351 1.24 29.21 1.37
CA SER A 351 1.18 29.09 2.81
C SER A 351 1.04 27.62 3.31
N PRO A 352 2.15 26.97 3.64
CA PRO A 352 2.16 25.63 4.26
C PRO A 352 1.28 25.53 5.52
N ALA A 353 1.17 26.61 6.28
CA ALA A 353 0.31 26.67 7.46
C ALA A 353 -1.19 26.55 7.12
N ALA A 354 -1.63 27.17 6.03
CA ALA A 354 -3.03 27.06 5.58
C ALA A 354 -3.35 25.66 5.03
N HIS A 355 -2.42 25.04 4.29
CA HIS A 355 -2.55 23.64 3.86
C HIS A 355 -2.64 22.71 5.07
N ARG A 356 -1.78 22.93 6.07
CA ARG A 356 -1.79 22.15 7.30
C ARG A 356 -3.09 22.29 8.09
N ALA A 357 -3.62 23.47 8.27
CA ALA A 357 -4.87 23.67 8.99
C ALA A 357 -6.00 22.82 8.38
N ARG A 358 -6.11 22.80 7.05
CA ARG A 358 -7.08 21.97 6.33
C ARG A 358 -6.76 20.46 6.47
N ALA A 359 -5.49 20.08 6.43
CA ALA A 359 -5.08 18.68 6.60
C ALA A 359 -5.39 18.16 8.02
N VAL A 360 -5.17 18.98 9.05
CA VAL A 360 -5.53 18.65 10.45
C VAL A 360 -7.04 18.45 10.61
N THR A 361 -7.86 19.34 10.03
CA THR A 361 -9.32 19.17 10.05
C THR A 361 -9.76 17.87 9.38
N ALA A 362 -9.12 17.49 8.29
CA ALA A 362 -9.48 16.27 7.54
C ALA A 362 -8.91 14.98 8.15
N ALA A 363 -7.95 15.07 9.04
CA ALA A 363 -7.32 13.90 9.66
C ALA A 363 -8.32 13.01 10.42
N ALA A 364 -9.32 13.61 11.07
CA ALA A 364 -10.37 12.89 11.79
C ALA A 364 -11.23 11.98 10.89
N GLY A 365 -11.28 12.25 9.59
CA GLY A 365 -12.02 11.44 8.61
C GLY A 365 -11.23 10.30 7.98
N VAL A 366 -9.96 10.08 8.39
CA VAL A 366 -9.16 8.97 7.88
C VAL A 366 -9.55 7.68 8.57
N PRO A 367 -10.01 6.64 7.83
CA PRO A 367 -10.39 5.38 8.44
C PRO A 367 -9.18 4.66 9.04
N ASP A 368 -9.41 3.88 10.08
CA ASP A 368 -8.42 2.95 10.61
C ASP A 368 -8.57 1.54 10.00
N MET A 369 -7.61 0.68 10.31
CA MET A 369 -7.60 -0.71 9.81
C MET A 369 -8.74 -1.54 10.40
N ASP A 370 -9.23 -1.23 11.58
CA ASP A 370 -10.33 -1.97 12.20
C ASP A 370 -11.65 -1.67 11.46
N ALA A 371 -11.87 -0.41 11.05
CA ALA A 371 -12.98 -0.03 10.17
C ALA A 371 -12.89 -0.69 8.79
N HIS A 372 -11.68 -0.81 8.22
CA HIS A 372 -11.46 -1.53 6.97
C HIS A 372 -11.91 -3.00 7.09
N PHE A 373 -11.43 -3.73 8.10
CA PHE A 373 -11.79 -5.14 8.27
C PHE A 373 -13.26 -5.33 8.63
N ALA A 374 -13.82 -4.46 9.47
CA ALA A 374 -15.26 -4.49 9.76
C ALA A 374 -16.09 -4.37 8.47
N ARG A 375 -15.73 -3.44 7.57
CA ARG A 375 -16.38 -3.28 6.26
C ARG A 375 -16.17 -4.49 5.37
N LEU A 376 -14.96 -5.05 5.31
CA LEU A 376 -14.64 -6.25 4.53
C LEU A 376 -15.46 -7.44 4.99
N PHE A 377 -15.49 -7.72 6.29
CA PHE A 377 -16.23 -8.85 6.87
C PHE A 377 -17.74 -8.68 6.73
N ALA A 378 -18.26 -7.46 6.92
CA ALA A 378 -19.67 -7.17 6.67
C ALA A 378 -20.06 -7.38 5.21
N THR A 379 -19.16 -7.03 4.27
CA THR A 379 -19.37 -7.28 2.84
C THR A 379 -19.42 -8.79 2.53
N TYR A 380 -18.52 -9.57 3.14
CA TYR A 380 -18.55 -11.03 3.01
C TYR A 380 -19.84 -11.64 3.58
N ALA A 381 -20.28 -11.22 4.75
CA ALA A 381 -21.51 -11.68 5.37
C ALA A 381 -22.75 -11.36 4.51
N ALA A 382 -22.84 -10.14 3.98
CA ALA A 382 -23.95 -9.69 3.15
C ALA A 382 -24.05 -10.44 1.81
N LEU A 383 -22.92 -10.78 1.21
CA LEU A 383 -22.87 -11.48 -0.07
C LEU A 383 -22.87 -12.99 0.09
N GLY A 384 -22.16 -13.53 1.09
CA GLY A 384 -22.11 -14.98 1.38
C GLY A 384 -23.42 -15.54 1.93
N GLY A 385 -24.17 -14.77 2.71
CA GLY A 385 -25.49 -15.17 3.25
C GLY A 385 -26.55 -15.45 2.18
N ARG A 386 -26.38 -14.97 0.96
CA ARG A 386 -27.29 -15.28 -0.17
C ARG A 386 -27.14 -16.70 -0.70
N TRP A 387 -26.12 -17.45 -0.29
CA TRP A 387 -25.84 -18.81 -0.75
C TRP A 387 -26.31 -19.88 0.24
N SER A 388 -26.46 -19.52 1.55
CA SER A 388 -27.01 -20.46 2.54
C SER A 388 -28.52 -20.69 2.40
N ASP A 389 -29.25 -19.75 1.78
CA ASP A 389 -30.69 -19.85 1.55
C ASP A 389 -31.06 -20.53 0.20
N ALA A 390 -30.06 -20.90 -0.61
CA ALA A 390 -30.23 -21.51 -1.94
C ALA A 390 -29.77 -22.99 -2.02
N ALA A 391 -29.28 -23.57 -0.91
CA ALA A 391 -28.89 -24.98 -0.77
C ALA A 391 -29.88 -25.70 0.13
#